data_fd121df4f074f993d98b9f7da27f97dc
#
_entry.id   fd121df4f074f993d98b9f7da27f97dc
#
_cell.length_a   1.000
_cell.length_b   1.000
_cell.length_c   1.000
_cell.angle_alpha   90.00
_cell.angle_beta   90.00
_cell.angle_gamma   90.00
#
_symmetry.space_group_name_H-M   'P 1'
#
loop_
_entity.id
_entity.type
_entity.pdbx_description
1 polymer ?
#
loop_
_entity_poly.entity_id
_entity_poly.type
_entity_poly.pdbx_seq_one_letter_code
_entity_poly.pdbx_strand_id
1 'polypeptide(L)'
;KWKLLILRNLRTRPWRFNELQRDLDGISQKVLTDSLRQMIDDGLVYRHDYQELPPRVEYRLTDLGTKMLPIIDALADFGTYYKSVVS
;
A
#
# COMPACT_ATOMS: atom_id res chain seq x y z
N LYS A 1 -5.97 2.86 7.55
CA LYS A 1 -5.80 4.17 6.92
C LYS A 1 -4.58 4.21 6.01
N TRP A 2 -3.39 3.99 6.56
CA TRP A 2 -2.17 4.00 5.77
C TRP A 2 -2.10 2.86 4.77
N LYS A 3 -2.62 1.69 5.14
CA LYS A 3 -2.59 0.50 4.26
C LYS A 3 -3.29 0.76 2.93
N LEU A 4 -4.42 1.45 2.97
CA LEU A 4 -5.17 1.78 1.76
C LEU A 4 -4.35 2.68 0.83
N LEU A 5 -3.69 3.68 1.41
CA LEU A 5 -2.85 4.60 0.63
C LEU A 5 -1.64 3.86 0.04
N ILE A 6 -1.04 2.96 0.80
CA ILE A 6 0.09 2.15 0.31
C ILE A 6 -0.36 1.29 -0.87
N LEU A 7 -1.51 0.62 -0.76
CA LEU A 7 -2.04 -0.20 -1.86
C LEU A 7 -2.25 0.64 -3.12
N ARG A 8 -2.78 1.84 -2.98
CA ARG A 8 -3.01 2.73 -4.11
C ARG A 8 -1.72 3.14 -4.79
N ASN A 9 -0.67 3.40 -4.01
CA ASN A 9 0.64 3.72 -4.59
C ASN A 9 1.21 2.52 -5.34
N LEU A 10 1.16 1.34 -4.72
CA LEU A 10 1.71 0.13 -5.31
C LEU A 10 0.94 -0.32 -6.55
N ARG A 11 -0.30 0.15 -6.74
CA ARG A 11 -1.05 -0.12 -7.96
C ARG A 11 -0.39 0.50 -9.18
N THR A 12 0.25 1.65 -9.01
CA THR A 12 0.82 2.40 -10.13
C THR A 12 2.14 1.82 -10.60
N ARG A 13 2.97 1.33 -9.67
CA ARG A 13 4.28 0.77 -9.97
C ARG A 13 4.87 0.14 -8.70
N PRO A 14 6.01 -0.55 -8.81
CA PRO A 14 6.76 -0.91 -7.60
C PRO A 14 7.36 0.33 -6.95
N TRP A 15 7.44 0.32 -5.63
CA TRP A 15 7.97 1.44 -4.86
C TRP A 15 9.02 0.95 -3.88
N ARG A 16 10.04 1.79 -3.66
CA ARG A 16 11.02 1.59 -2.58
C ARG A 16 10.49 2.17 -1.27
N PHE A 17 11.05 1.70 -0.16
CA PHE A 17 10.63 2.18 1.16
C PHE A 17 10.71 3.70 1.28
N ASN A 18 11.87 4.26 0.91
CA ASN A 18 12.06 5.71 1.03
C ASN A 18 11.12 6.50 0.12
N GLU A 19 10.79 5.96 -1.04
CA GLU A 19 9.83 6.60 -1.93
C GLU A 19 8.44 6.64 -1.32
N LEU A 20 8.02 5.53 -0.72
CA LEU A 20 6.73 5.47 -0.03
C LEU A 20 6.70 6.44 1.14
N GLN A 21 7.77 6.50 1.91
CA GLN A 21 7.80 7.38 3.08
C GLN A 21 7.71 8.85 2.67
N ARG A 22 8.36 9.23 1.57
CA ARG A 22 8.28 10.61 1.07
C ARG A 22 6.90 10.94 0.52
N ASP A 23 6.28 10.00 -0.18
CA ASP A 23 4.98 10.24 -0.80
C ASP A 23 3.85 10.27 0.23
N LEU A 24 3.96 9.44 1.27
CA LEU A 24 2.96 9.36 2.33
C LEU A 24 3.32 10.33 3.44
N ASP A 25 3.04 11.60 3.19
CA ASP A 25 3.39 12.67 4.11
C ASP A 25 2.83 12.41 5.52
N GLY A 26 3.69 12.52 6.50
CA GLY A 26 3.31 12.32 7.90
C GLY A 26 3.43 10.89 8.42
N ILE A 27 3.77 9.93 7.57
CA ILE A 27 3.95 8.55 8.05
C ILE A 27 5.33 8.40 8.67
N SER A 28 5.40 7.78 9.85
CA SER A 28 6.67 7.48 10.49
C SER A 28 7.28 6.22 9.89
N GLN A 29 8.60 6.08 10.04
CA GLN A 29 9.31 4.90 9.59
C GLN A 29 8.74 3.63 10.25
N LYS A 30 8.44 3.70 11.54
CA LYS A 30 7.89 2.57 12.28
C LYS A 30 6.53 2.16 11.74
N VAL A 31 5.63 3.12 11.54
CA VAL A 31 4.29 2.81 11.04
C VAL A 31 4.34 2.24 9.63
N LEU A 32 5.19 2.79 8.77
CA LEU A 32 5.35 2.25 7.42
C LEU A 32 5.90 0.83 7.44
N THR A 33 6.94 0.58 8.27
CA THR A 33 7.52 -0.75 8.40
C THR A 33 6.47 -1.76 8.89
N ASP A 34 5.72 -1.41 9.93
CA ASP A 34 4.71 -2.29 10.51
C ASP A 34 3.57 -2.55 9.51
N SER A 35 3.13 -1.51 8.80
CA SER A 35 2.07 -1.64 7.81
C SER A 35 2.47 -2.56 6.66
N LEU A 36 3.68 -2.38 6.12
CA LEU A 36 4.18 -3.23 5.04
C LEU A 36 4.34 -4.67 5.51
N ARG A 37 4.84 -4.88 6.74
CA ARG A 37 4.97 -6.23 7.28
C ARG A 37 3.63 -6.93 7.38
N GLN A 38 2.61 -6.25 7.89
CA GLN A 38 1.28 -6.82 7.99
C GLN A 38 0.70 -7.15 6.61
N MET A 39 0.91 -6.27 5.63
CA MET A 39 0.42 -6.49 4.28
C MET A 39 1.14 -7.65 3.60
N ILE A 40 2.42 -7.85 3.90
CA ILE A 40 3.16 -9.02 3.42
C ILE A 40 2.61 -10.29 4.07
N ASP A 41 2.38 -10.26 5.38
CA ASP A 41 1.82 -11.40 6.11
C ASP A 41 0.43 -11.76 5.59
N ASP A 42 -0.37 -10.76 5.20
CA ASP A 42 -1.70 -10.97 4.64
C ASP A 42 -1.67 -11.41 3.18
N GLY A 43 -0.50 -11.46 2.56
CA GLY A 43 -0.37 -11.88 1.17
C GLY A 43 -0.74 -10.84 0.14
N LEU A 44 -0.84 -9.58 0.53
CA LEU A 44 -1.24 -8.49 -0.39
C LEU A 44 -0.05 -7.84 -1.08
N VAL A 45 1.11 -7.86 -0.44
CA VAL A 45 2.32 -7.19 -0.88
C VAL A 45 3.48 -8.17 -0.75
N TYR A 46 4.48 -8.07 -1.61
CA TYR A 46 5.73 -8.78 -1.42
C TYR A 46 6.91 -7.83 -1.58
N ARG A 47 8.00 -8.21 -0.95
CA ARG A 47 9.25 -7.47 -0.95
C ARG A 47 10.20 -8.17 -1.92
N HIS A 48 10.66 -7.43 -2.93
CA HIS A 48 11.59 -7.97 -3.92
C HIS A 48 12.97 -7.36 -3.70
N ASP A 49 13.93 -8.20 -3.35
CA ASP A 49 15.32 -7.81 -3.18
C ASP A 49 16.09 -8.22 -4.43
N TYR A 50 16.63 -7.23 -5.15
CA TYR A 50 17.37 -7.49 -6.38
C TYR A 50 18.77 -8.01 -6.14
N GLN A 51 19.24 -8.01 -4.88
CA GLN A 51 20.57 -8.50 -4.50
C GLN A 51 21.68 -7.79 -5.28
N GLU A 52 21.56 -6.47 -5.40
CA GLU A 52 22.51 -5.62 -6.11
C GLU A 52 23.30 -4.75 -5.12
N LEU A 53 24.39 -4.15 -5.61
CA LEU A 53 25.14 -3.12 -4.90
C LEU A 53 25.19 -1.87 -5.78
N PRO A 54 24.68 -0.72 -5.31
CA PRO A 54 24.05 -0.52 -3.99
C PRO A 54 22.73 -1.30 -3.86
N PRO A 55 22.29 -1.60 -2.62
CA PRO A 55 21.09 -2.41 -2.41
C PRO A 55 19.86 -1.79 -3.06
N ARG A 56 19.05 -2.65 -3.68
CA ARG A 56 17.78 -2.25 -4.29
C ARG A 56 16.70 -3.21 -3.86
N VAL A 57 15.71 -2.70 -3.15
CA VAL A 57 14.56 -3.44 -2.67
C VAL A 57 13.31 -2.67 -3.05
N GLU A 58 12.35 -3.36 -3.62
CA GLU A 58 11.07 -2.78 -4.01
C GLU A 58 9.92 -3.57 -3.41
N TYR A 59 8.83 -2.88 -3.15
CA TYR A 59 7.56 -3.47 -2.72
C TYR A 59 6.62 -3.51 -3.89
N ARG A 60 5.93 -4.63 -4.06
CA ARG A 60 5.00 -4.87 -5.17
C ARG A 60 3.73 -5.50 -4.67
N LEU A 61 2.64 -5.29 -5.40
CA LEU A 61 1.40 -6.00 -5.12
C LEU A 61 1.51 -7.45 -5.59
N THR A 62 0.93 -8.35 -4.80
CA THR A 62 0.68 -9.72 -5.24
C THR A 62 -0.56 -9.74 -6.13
N ASP A 63 -0.86 -10.90 -6.74
CA ASP A 63 -2.12 -11.05 -7.48
C ASP A 63 -3.31 -10.80 -6.57
N LEU A 64 -3.25 -11.27 -5.32
CA LEU A 64 -4.31 -11.04 -4.36
C LEU A 64 -4.47 -9.55 -4.07
N GLY A 65 -3.35 -8.84 -3.85
CA GLY A 65 -3.39 -7.39 -3.63
C GLY A 65 -4.03 -6.64 -4.79
N THR A 66 -3.67 -7.02 -6.01
CA THR A 66 -4.26 -6.41 -7.21
C THR A 66 -5.76 -6.67 -7.28
N LYS A 67 -6.21 -7.88 -6.96
CA LYS A 67 -7.63 -8.23 -6.99
C LYS A 67 -8.44 -7.56 -5.90
N MET A 68 -7.78 -7.17 -4.81
CA MET A 68 -8.45 -6.46 -3.72
C MET A 68 -8.74 -5.00 -4.04
N LEU A 69 -8.01 -4.40 -4.97
CA LEU A 69 -8.14 -2.97 -5.27
C LEU A 69 -9.57 -2.56 -5.67
N PRO A 70 -10.25 -3.27 -6.60
CA PRO A 70 -11.62 -2.89 -6.95
C PRO A 70 -12.57 -2.95 -5.76
N ILE A 71 -12.37 -3.92 -4.86
CA ILE A 71 -13.20 -4.07 -3.66
C ILE A 71 -12.98 -2.89 -2.72
N ILE A 72 -11.71 -2.50 -2.52
CA ILE A 72 -11.34 -1.38 -1.66
C ILE A 72 -11.91 -0.08 -2.22
N ASP A 73 -11.78 0.13 -3.54
CA ASP A 73 -12.33 1.31 -4.20
C ASP A 73 -13.85 1.37 -4.05
N ALA A 74 -14.53 0.23 -4.21
CA ALA A 74 -15.98 0.17 -4.03
C ALA A 74 -16.40 0.51 -2.60
N LEU A 75 -15.64 0.04 -1.59
CA LEU A 75 -15.91 0.37 -0.21
C LEU A 75 -15.69 1.86 0.07
N ALA A 76 -14.65 2.45 -0.50
CA ALA A 76 -14.38 3.88 -0.35
C ALA A 76 -15.51 4.71 -0.99
N ASP A 77 -15.96 4.33 -2.18
CA ASP A 77 -17.06 4.99 -2.87
C ASP A 77 -18.35 4.88 -2.07
N PHE A 78 -18.63 3.70 -1.52
CA PHE A 78 -19.79 3.51 -0.67
C PHE A 78 -19.72 4.37 0.59
N GLY A 79 -18.54 4.46 1.21
CA GLY A 79 -18.36 5.31 2.39
C GLY A 79 -18.66 6.77 2.10
N THR A 80 -18.22 7.28 0.95
CA THR A 80 -18.51 8.64 0.51
C THR A 80 -20.01 8.82 0.28
N TYR A 81 -20.64 7.89 -0.40
CA TYR A 81 -22.08 7.92 -0.62
C TYR A 81 -22.85 7.91 0.69
N TYR A 82 -22.48 7.03 1.61
CA TYR A 82 -23.13 6.92 2.91
C TYR A 82 -23.07 8.23 3.68
N LYS A 83 -21.91 8.87 3.70
CA LYS A 83 -21.76 10.17 4.38
C LYS A 83 -22.65 11.24 3.77
N SER A 84 -22.80 11.26 2.45
CA SER A 84 -23.62 12.27 1.80
C SER A 84 -25.09 12.08 2.08
N VAL A 85 -25.51 10.83 2.37
CA VAL A 85 -26.91 10.52 2.65
C VAL A 85 -27.27 10.80 4.11
N VAL A 86 -26.37 10.52 5.05
CA VAL A 86 -26.66 10.64 6.49
C VAL A 86 -26.17 11.94 7.12
N SER A 87 -25.36 12.71 6.40
CA SER A 87 -24.91 14.03 6.86
C SER A 87 -25.89 15.08 6.37
#